data_0bef3cb79d73f116884bac5d45634976
#
_entry.id   0bef3cb79d73f116884bac5d45634976
#
_cell.length_a   1.000
_cell.length_b   1.000
_cell.length_c   1.000
_cell.angle_alpha   90.00
_cell.angle_beta   90.00
_cell.angle_gamma   90.00
#
_symmetry.space_group_name_H-M   'P 1'
#
loop_
_entity.id
_entity.type
_entity.pdbx_description
1 polymer ?
#
loop_
_entity_poly.entity_id
_entity_poly.type
_entity_poly.pdbx_seq_one_letter_code
_entity_poly.pdbx_strand_id
1 'polypeptide(L)'
;MRFDRLIPPIALLTAACASSPDPSISQYPGIVHGYEMARQYCASCHAIGTSGSSPHSGAIPFRKLSTLYPVDSIGESLVEGLMTGHPDMPEYQFSAEAADDFIAYLESIQQN
;
A
#
# COMPACT_ATOMS: atom_id res chain seq x y z
N MET A 1 -30.93 -52.27 19.74
CA MET A 1 -30.19 -51.70 18.59
C MET A 1 -30.05 -50.21 18.80
N ARG A 2 -28.89 -49.77 19.26
CA ARG A 2 -28.60 -48.35 19.44
C ARG A 2 -27.80 -47.87 18.20
N PHE A 3 -28.39 -46.96 17.41
CA PHE A 3 -27.67 -46.27 16.33
C PHE A 3 -26.99 -45.08 16.94
N ASP A 4 -25.69 -45.18 17.21
CA ASP A 4 -24.82 -44.05 17.50
C ASP A 4 -24.59 -43.29 16.21
N ARG A 5 -25.24 -42.13 16.09
CA ARG A 5 -24.93 -41.16 15.02
C ARG A 5 -23.70 -40.37 15.44
N LEU A 6 -22.55 -40.80 14.94
CA LEU A 6 -21.33 -39.98 14.92
C LEU A 6 -21.53 -38.76 14.02
N ILE A 7 -21.69 -37.59 14.63
CA ILE A 7 -21.70 -36.32 13.95
C ILE A 7 -20.24 -35.91 13.74
N PRO A 8 -19.75 -35.77 12.50
CA PRO A 8 -18.39 -35.28 12.30
C PRO A 8 -18.29 -33.80 12.70
N PRO A 9 -17.15 -33.34 13.26
CA PRO A 9 -16.96 -31.95 13.60
C PRO A 9 -16.87 -31.12 12.30
N ILE A 10 -17.74 -30.11 12.20
CA ILE A 10 -17.67 -29.12 11.13
C ILE A 10 -16.47 -28.24 11.42
N ALA A 11 -15.40 -28.44 10.65
CA ALA A 11 -14.25 -27.53 10.65
C ALA A 11 -14.68 -26.20 10.03
N LEU A 12 -14.80 -25.15 10.83
CA LEU A 12 -14.94 -23.77 10.33
C LEU A 12 -13.60 -23.38 9.69
N LEU A 13 -13.55 -23.39 8.37
CA LEU A 13 -12.48 -22.73 7.63
C LEU A 13 -12.75 -21.21 7.71
N THR A 14 -12.00 -20.53 8.56
CA THR A 14 -11.90 -19.07 8.51
C THR A 14 -11.05 -18.69 7.30
N ALA A 15 -11.70 -18.30 6.22
CA ALA A 15 -11.01 -17.69 5.09
C ALA A 15 -10.48 -16.31 5.51
N ALA A 16 -9.18 -16.23 5.79
CA ALA A 16 -8.50 -14.96 5.92
C ALA A 16 -8.48 -14.30 4.54
N CYS A 17 -9.23 -13.20 4.38
CA CYS A 17 -9.12 -12.35 3.20
C CYS A 17 -7.77 -11.64 3.22
N ALA A 18 -6.73 -12.30 2.73
CA ALA A 18 -5.51 -11.63 2.33
C ALA A 18 -5.83 -10.87 1.04
N SER A 19 -5.81 -9.52 1.10
CA SER A 19 -5.94 -8.68 -0.10
C SER A 19 -4.68 -8.90 -0.95
N SER A 20 -4.80 -9.78 -1.93
CA SER A 20 -3.74 -9.97 -2.95
C SER A 20 -3.69 -8.73 -3.83
N PRO A 21 -2.51 -8.24 -4.23
CA PRO A 21 -2.39 -7.19 -5.22
C PRO A 21 -3.08 -7.59 -6.53
N ASP A 22 -3.59 -6.59 -7.26
CA ASP A 22 -4.23 -6.81 -8.55
C ASP A 22 -3.31 -7.66 -9.47
N PRO A 23 -3.81 -8.72 -10.10
CA PRO A 23 -3.00 -9.58 -10.96
C PRO A 23 -2.28 -8.83 -12.09
N SER A 24 -2.79 -7.70 -12.52
CA SER A 24 -2.14 -6.85 -13.54
C SER A 24 -0.87 -6.17 -13.02
N ILE A 25 -0.77 -5.92 -11.73
CA ILE A 25 0.40 -5.28 -11.09
C ILE A 25 1.55 -6.29 -10.92
N SER A 26 1.22 -7.56 -10.72
CA SER A 26 2.23 -8.61 -10.46
C SER A 26 3.20 -8.87 -11.62
N GLN A 27 2.93 -8.33 -12.81
CA GLN A 27 3.81 -8.44 -13.98
C GLN A 27 5.00 -7.46 -13.95
N TYR A 28 4.97 -6.47 -13.04
CA TYR A 28 5.99 -5.42 -12.95
C TYR A 28 6.65 -5.46 -11.57
N PRO A 29 7.81 -6.13 -11.43
CA PRO A 29 8.46 -6.33 -10.13
C PRO A 29 8.71 -5.03 -9.35
N GLY A 30 9.09 -3.95 -10.02
CA GLY A 30 9.27 -2.64 -9.38
C GLY A 30 7.97 -2.08 -8.77
N ILE A 31 6.84 -2.20 -9.48
CA ILE A 31 5.54 -1.77 -8.96
C ILE A 31 5.14 -2.60 -7.73
N VAL A 32 5.38 -3.90 -7.77
CA VAL A 32 5.10 -4.79 -6.62
C VAL A 32 5.96 -4.41 -5.42
N HIS A 33 7.25 -4.17 -5.63
CA HIS A 33 8.16 -3.72 -4.57
C HIS A 33 7.73 -2.36 -4.01
N GLY A 34 7.40 -1.40 -4.86
CA GLY A 34 6.87 -0.09 -4.45
C GLY A 34 5.57 -0.20 -3.62
N TYR A 35 4.66 -1.10 -4.01
CA TYR A 35 3.47 -1.39 -3.21
C TYR A 35 3.82 -1.95 -1.82
N GLU A 36 4.74 -2.90 -1.74
CA GLU A 36 5.15 -3.48 -0.46
C GLU A 36 5.82 -2.44 0.46
N MET A 37 6.59 -1.52 -0.11
CA MET A 37 7.14 -0.38 0.64
C MET A 37 6.04 0.53 1.17
N ALA A 38 5.05 0.89 0.34
CA ALA A 38 3.91 1.70 0.76
C ALA A 38 3.14 1.00 1.89
N ARG A 39 2.90 -0.30 1.76
CA ARG A 39 2.22 -1.11 2.77
C ARG A 39 3.00 -1.14 4.09
N GLN A 40 4.30 -1.28 4.03
CA GLN A 40 5.15 -1.40 5.21
C GLN A 40 5.34 -0.07 5.94
N TYR A 41 5.54 1.03 5.22
CA TYR A 41 5.98 2.31 5.79
C TYR A 41 4.89 3.39 5.84
N CYS A 42 3.86 3.31 5.02
CA CYS A 42 2.93 4.40 4.79
C CYS A 42 1.48 4.07 5.14
N ALA A 43 1.09 2.80 5.10
CA ALA A 43 -0.30 2.37 5.24
C ALA A 43 -0.91 2.62 6.62
N SER A 44 -0.11 2.84 7.65
CA SER A 44 -0.62 3.20 8.99
C SER A 44 -1.29 4.58 9.02
N CYS A 45 -0.93 5.48 8.09
CA CYS A 45 -1.46 6.84 8.00
C CYS A 45 -2.17 7.13 6.69
N HIS A 46 -1.66 6.61 5.56
CA HIS A 46 -2.20 6.86 4.22
C HIS A 46 -3.03 5.70 3.69
N ALA A 47 -4.13 6.02 2.97
CA ALA A 47 -4.73 5.07 2.05
C ALA A 47 -3.76 4.90 0.87
N ILE A 48 -3.22 3.71 0.70
CA ILE A 48 -2.15 3.44 -0.26
C ILE A 48 -2.63 2.87 -1.59
N GLY A 49 -3.89 2.49 -1.69
CA GLY A 49 -4.46 1.84 -2.88
C GLY A 49 -5.39 2.74 -3.68
N THR A 50 -6.17 2.11 -4.55
CA THR A 50 -7.10 2.77 -5.48
C THR A 50 -8.43 3.17 -4.84
N SER A 51 -8.66 2.81 -3.59
CA SER A 51 -9.91 3.08 -2.85
C SER A 51 -9.64 3.24 -1.36
N GLY A 52 -10.66 3.65 -0.63
CA GLY A 52 -10.63 3.78 0.82
C GLY A 52 -10.17 5.14 1.32
N SER A 53 -10.34 5.35 2.62
CA SER A 53 -9.95 6.57 3.33
C SER A 53 -8.63 6.35 4.06
N SER A 54 -7.82 7.40 4.16
CA SER A 54 -6.60 7.37 4.96
C SER A 54 -6.95 7.19 6.44
N PRO A 55 -6.24 6.30 7.18
CA PRO A 55 -6.42 6.15 8.62
C PRO A 55 -6.16 7.44 9.39
N HIS A 56 -5.15 8.21 9.00
CA HIS A 56 -4.90 9.55 9.54
C HIS A 56 -5.63 10.60 8.68
N SER A 57 -6.46 11.44 9.31
CA SER A 57 -7.34 12.40 8.61
C SER A 57 -6.58 13.46 7.79
N GLY A 58 -5.35 13.80 8.20
CA GLY A 58 -4.49 14.75 7.50
C GLY A 58 -3.64 14.13 6.39
N ALA A 59 -3.62 12.80 6.26
CA ALA A 59 -2.81 12.12 5.27
C ALA A 59 -3.55 11.96 3.93
N ILE A 60 -2.99 12.54 2.87
CA ILE A 60 -3.59 12.42 1.54
C ILE A 60 -3.59 10.95 1.08
N PRO A 61 -4.69 10.43 0.48
CA PRO A 61 -4.67 9.16 -0.20
C PRO A 61 -3.68 9.18 -1.37
N PHE A 62 -2.85 8.15 -1.52
CA PHE A 62 -1.80 8.12 -2.54
C PHE A 62 -2.32 8.27 -3.97
N ARG A 63 -3.50 7.73 -4.26
CA ARG A 63 -4.16 7.89 -5.58
C ARG A 63 -4.48 9.34 -5.97
N LYS A 64 -4.38 10.29 -5.03
CA LYS A 64 -4.68 11.72 -5.23
C LYS A 64 -3.44 12.62 -5.21
N LEU A 65 -2.24 12.06 -5.07
CA LEU A 65 -1.00 12.84 -5.00
C LEU A 65 -0.78 13.72 -6.22
N SER A 66 -1.12 13.23 -7.42
CA SER A 66 -0.97 14.00 -8.68
C SER A 66 -1.81 15.27 -8.74
N THR A 67 -2.82 15.41 -7.88
CA THR A 67 -3.60 16.65 -7.76
C THR A 67 -2.85 17.78 -7.04
N LEU A 68 -1.80 17.45 -6.29
CA LEU A 68 -1.01 18.40 -5.50
C LEU A 68 0.42 18.54 -6.03
N TYR A 69 1.02 17.45 -6.51
CA TYR A 69 2.43 17.37 -6.87
C TYR A 69 2.61 16.55 -8.16
N PRO A 70 3.61 16.89 -9.01
CA PRO A 70 4.12 15.92 -9.97
C PRO A 70 4.67 14.72 -9.23
N VAL A 71 4.12 13.53 -9.48
CA VAL A 71 4.45 12.32 -8.69
C VAL A 71 5.92 11.94 -8.83
N ASP A 72 6.49 12.12 -10.01
CA ASP A 72 7.92 11.90 -10.30
C ASP A 72 8.85 12.74 -9.41
N SER A 73 8.45 13.97 -9.07
CA SER A 73 9.26 14.85 -8.21
C SER A 73 9.40 14.37 -6.77
N ILE A 74 8.52 13.49 -6.33
CA ILE A 74 8.57 12.89 -4.98
C ILE A 74 9.78 11.97 -4.86
N GLY A 75 10.21 11.34 -5.96
CA GLY A 75 11.35 10.42 -5.98
C GLY A 75 12.64 11.07 -5.50
N GLU A 76 12.96 12.27 -5.97
CA GLU A 76 14.14 13.03 -5.53
C GLU A 76 14.08 13.31 -4.03
N SER A 77 12.92 13.75 -3.54
CA SER A 77 12.71 14.02 -2.10
C SER A 77 12.89 12.78 -1.24
N LEU A 78 12.49 11.61 -1.74
CA LEU A 78 12.66 10.34 -1.01
C LEU A 78 14.14 9.90 -0.95
N VAL A 79 14.94 10.21 -1.96
CA VAL A 79 16.37 9.92 -1.96
C VAL A 79 17.13 10.86 -1.03
N GLU A 80 16.76 12.13 -1.02
CA GLU A 80 17.39 13.16 -0.19
C GLU A 80 16.91 13.13 1.28
N GLY A 81 15.79 12.49 1.56
CA GLY A 81 15.11 12.50 2.84
C GLY A 81 13.88 13.40 2.79
N LEU A 82 12.71 12.76 2.74
CA LEU A 82 11.44 13.47 2.62
C LEU A 82 11.07 14.15 3.94
N MET A 83 11.16 15.47 3.95
CA MET A 83 10.66 16.32 5.03
C MET A 83 9.42 17.07 4.55
N THR A 84 8.27 16.73 5.12
CA THR A 84 6.97 17.27 4.65
C THR A 84 6.52 18.52 5.39
N GLY A 85 7.18 18.89 6.49
CA GLY A 85 6.72 19.93 7.39
C GLY A 85 5.49 19.55 8.23
N HIS A 86 5.00 18.32 8.11
CA HIS A 86 3.93 17.75 8.94
C HIS A 86 4.52 17.01 10.13
N PRO A 87 4.28 17.45 11.39
CA PRO A 87 4.94 16.87 12.57
C PRO A 87 4.62 15.40 12.79
N ASP A 88 3.47 14.92 12.28
CA ASP A 88 3.03 13.53 12.45
C ASP A 88 3.57 12.59 11.36
N MET A 89 4.17 13.10 10.29
CA MET A 89 4.75 12.29 9.23
C MET A 89 6.24 12.07 9.49
N PRO A 90 6.68 10.80 9.67
CA PRO A 90 8.10 10.49 9.83
C PRO A 90 8.90 10.84 8.57
N GLU A 91 10.17 11.16 8.76
CA GLU A 91 11.12 11.30 7.66
C GLU A 91 11.51 9.91 7.14
N TYR A 92 11.47 9.74 5.82
CA TYR A 92 11.94 8.54 5.14
C TYR A 92 13.00 8.90 4.11
N GLN A 93 14.04 8.06 4.04
CA GLN A 93 15.07 8.15 3.03
C GLN A 93 15.25 6.79 2.36
N PHE A 94 15.10 6.77 1.03
CA PHE A 94 15.22 5.56 0.24
C PHE A 94 16.50 5.59 -0.62
N SER A 95 16.96 4.40 -1.03
CA SER A 95 17.91 4.32 -2.12
C SER A 95 17.27 4.80 -3.43
N ALA A 96 18.07 5.19 -4.41
CA ALA A 96 17.54 5.62 -5.71
C ALA A 96 16.67 4.54 -6.37
N GLU A 97 17.12 3.27 -6.34
CA GLU A 97 16.36 2.14 -6.88
C GLU A 97 15.01 1.95 -6.16
N ALA A 98 15.00 2.00 -4.83
CA ALA A 98 13.78 1.88 -4.06
C ALA A 98 12.82 3.06 -4.31
N ALA A 99 13.35 4.27 -4.49
CA ALA A 99 12.54 5.43 -4.84
C ALA A 99 11.91 5.28 -6.24
N ASP A 100 12.66 4.78 -7.23
CA ASP A 100 12.14 4.51 -8.57
C ASP A 100 10.98 3.49 -8.55
N ASP A 101 11.13 2.41 -7.81
CA ASP A 101 10.09 1.40 -7.63
C ASP A 101 8.85 1.98 -6.94
N PHE A 102 9.06 2.80 -5.92
CA PHE A 102 7.99 3.46 -5.20
C PHE A 102 7.23 4.45 -6.08
N ILE A 103 7.93 5.25 -6.88
CA ILE A 103 7.32 6.16 -7.85
C ILE A 103 6.55 5.40 -8.92
N ALA A 104 7.10 4.30 -9.46
CA ALA A 104 6.38 3.46 -10.41
C ALA A 104 5.05 2.94 -9.85
N TYR A 105 5.03 2.55 -8.58
CA TYR A 105 3.79 2.19 -7.89
C TYR A 105 2.83 3.38 -7.77
N LEU A 106 3.31 4.53 -7.28
CA LEU A 106 2.47 5.72 -7.12
C LEU A 106 1.83 6.14 -8.44
N GLU A 107 2.60 6.17 -9.53
CA GLU A 107 2.10 6.51 -10.87
C GLU A 107 1.00 5.55 -11.33
N SER A 108 1.14 4.26 -11.02
CA SER A 108 0.19 3.22 -11.43
C SER A 108 -1.22 3.38 -10.83
N ILE A 109 -1.35 4.10 -9.72
CA ILE A 109 -2.61 4.25 -8.98
C ILE A 109 -3.22 5.65 -9.04
N GLN A 110 -2.60 6.61 -9.72
CA GLN A 110 -3.13 7.99 -9.75
C GLN A 110 -4.51 8.05 -10.39
N GLN A 111 -5.38 8.87 -9.78
CA GLN A 111 -6.74 9.16 -10.24
C GLN A 111 -6.90 10.68 -10.33
N ASN A 112 -7.10 11.17 -11.53
CA ASN A 112 -7.33 12.58 -11.83
C ASN A 112 -8.80 12.96 -11.71
#